data_7d260db4358cad8d67d9e6128ad97c41
#
_entry.id   7d260db4358cad8d67d9e6128ad97c41
#
_cell.length_a   1.000
_cell.length_b   1.000
_cell.length_c   1.000
_cell.angle_alpha   90.00
_cell.angle_beta   90.00
_cell.angle_gamma   90.00
#
_symmetry.space_group_name_H-M   'P 1'
#
loop_
_entity.id
_entity.type
_entity.pdbx_description
1 polymer ?
#
loop_
_entity_poly.entity_id
_entity_poly.type
_entity_poly.pdbx_seq_one_letter_code
_entity_poly.pdbx_strand_id
1 'polypeptide(L)'
;PDYSEDENMSAGNIRIEVKEDGSATIVSEYSYSGLTFERMFPFGSLDAAGKREVLRDITGLPSSEFQDVRYDVLADGRNSSISIKFSSTIPKYTSKSGNRELIPLFPGAVRTGKTAFPAGRTVPYMVYAGNSRTDDISVVLPSSMRFETLPEDISVSNRAGSCLMECKVTGERALHIHVA
;
A
#
# COMPACT_ATOMS: atom_id res chain seq x y z
N PRO A 1 -9.96 -17.67 16.02
CA PRO A 1 -8.59 -17.71 16.50
C PRO A 1 -8.17 -16.31 16.94
N ASP A 2 -7.55 -16.22 18.14
CA ASP A 2 -6.97 -14.98 18.61
C ASP A 2 -5.58 -14.86 17.98
N TYR A 3 -5.45 -13.96 17.00
CA TYR A 3 -4.16 -13.58 16.44
C TYR A 3 -3.65 -12.36 17.20
N SER A 4 -2.37 -12.38 17.56
CA SER A 4 -1.66 -11.20 18.04
C SER A 4 -1.45 -10.20 16.90
N GLU A 5 -1.06 -8.97 17.22
CA GLU A 5 -0.72 -7.95 16.23
C GLU A 5 0.40 -8.43 15.30
N ASP A 6 1.42 -9.11 15.87
CA ASP A 6 2.56 -9.64 15.13
C ASP A 6 2.22 -10.84 14.21
N GLU A 7 1.13 -11.53 14.48
CA GLU A 7 0.65 -12.62 13.63
C GLU A 7 -0.30 -12.14 12.54
N ASN A 8 -0.99 -11.01 12.77
CA ASN A 8 -1.98 -10.44 11.86
C ASN A 8 -1.39 -9.27 11.08
N MET A 9 -0.55 -9.60 10.13
CA MET A 9 0.27 -8.62 9.40
C MET A 9 -0.13 -8.48 7.93
N SER A 10 0.09 -7.28 7.42
CA SER A 10 0.17 -7.02 5.98
C SER A 10 1.42 -6.20 5.68
N ALA A 11 2.13 -6.53 4.61
CA ALA A 11 3.28 -5.75 4.17
C ALA A 11 3.20 -5.51 2.65
N GLY A 12 3.62 -4.33 2.23
CA GLY A 12 3.73 -3.92 0.84
C GLY A 12 5.15 -3.54 0.48
N ASN A 13 5.66 -4.04 -0.65
CA ASN A 13 6.87 -3.56 -1.27
C ASN A 13 6.51 -3.01 -2.65
N ILE A 14 6.65 -1.69 -2.83
CA ILE A 14 6.13 -0.97 -3.98
C ILE A 14 7.27 -0.18 -4.62
N ARG A 15 7.50 -0.41 -5.92
CA ARG A 15 8.45 0.34 -6.72
C ARG A 15 7.72 1.15 -7.78
N ILE A 16 7.91 2.46 -7.77
CA ILE A 16 7.31 3.42 -8.70
C ILE A 16 8.42 4.01 -9.57
N GLU A 17 8.36 3.78 -10.86
CA GLU A 17 9.25 4.40 -11.84
C GLU A 17 8.47 5.44 -12.64
N VAL A 18 8.73 6.70 -12.38
CA VAL A 18 8.14 7.83 -13.12
C VAL A 18 8.90 8.03 -14.43
N LYS A 19 8.17 8.31 -15.50
CA LYS A 19 8.72 8.55 -16.84
C LYS A 19 8.63 10.02 -17.22
N GLU A 20 9.40 10.41 -18.25
CA GLU A 20 9.46 11.80 -18.77
C GLU A 20 8.10 12.35 -19.24
N ASP A 21 7.20 11.49 -19.67
CA ASP A 21 5.85 11.85 -20.12
C ASP A 21 4.82 11.99 -18.98
N GLY A 22 5.26 11.81 -17.73
CA GLY A 22 4.39 11.85 -16.55
C GLY A 22 3.62 10.55 -16.31
N SER A 23 3.86 9.51 -17.10
CA SER A 23 3.38 8.16 -16.79
C SER A 23 4.25 7.50 -15.72
N ALA A 24 3.77 6.40 -15.11
CA ALA A 24 4.58 5.59 -14.21
C ALA A 24 4.34 4.11 -14.42
N THR A 25 5.39 3.33 -14.20
CA THR A 25 5.30 1.87 -14.01
C THR A 25 5.41 1.58 -12.53
N ILE A 26 4.47 0.80 -12.00
CA ILE A 26 4.43 0.39 -10.60
C ILE A 26 4.57 -1.13 -10.55
N VAL A 27 5.53 -1.60 -9.78
CA VAL A 27 5.69 -3.02 -9.44
C VAL A 27 5.40 -3.16 -7.96
N SER A 28 4.48 -4.06 -7.61
CA SER A 28 4.03 -4.24 -6.24
C SER A 28 4.08 -5.70 -5.82
N GLU A 29 4.49 -5.92 -4.58
CA GLU A 29 4.38 -7.19 -3.88
C GLU A 29 3.73 -6.94 -2.53
N TYR A 30 2.62 -7.62 -2.26
CA TYR A 30 1.93 -7.58 -0.97
C TYR A 30 1.97 -8.93 -0.32
N SER A 31 2.21 -8.97 1.00
CA SER A 31 2.13 -10.18 1.81
C SER A 31 1.10 -10.01 2.92
N TYR A 32 0.46 -11.13 3.29
CA TYR A 32 -0.62 -11.17 4.25
C TYR A 32 -0.48 -12.41 5.15
N SER A 33 -0.66 -12.24 6.47
CA SER A 33 -0.69 -13.34 7.45
C SER A 33 -1.86 -13.18 8.43
N GLY A 34 -2.13 -14.17 9.26
CA GLY A 34 -3.20 -14.15 10.25
C GLY A 34 -4.59 -13.94 9.64
N LEU A 35 -5.39 -13.05 10.19
CA LEU A 35 -6.72 -12.73 9.68
C LEU A 35 -6.68 -12.09 8.28
N THR A 36 -5.61 -11.38 7.96
CA THR A 36 -5.45 -10.80 6.62
C THR A 36 -5.18 -11.87 5.58
N PHE A 37 -4.47 -12.96 5.94
CA PHE A 37 -4.37 -14.17 5.12
C PHE A 37 -5.75 -14.75 4.82
N GLU A 38 -6.58 -14.98 5.85
CA GLU A 38 -7.92 -15.56 5.67
C GLU A 38 -8.79 -14.73 4.72
N ARG A 39 -8.71 -13.40 4.81
CA ARG A 39 -9.43 -12.47 3.93
C ARG A 39 -8.94 -12.50 2.48
N MET A 40 -7.64 -12.70 2.28
CA MET A 40 -7.00 -12.70 0.97
C MET A 40 -6.97 -14.07 0.30
N PHE A 41 -7.18 -15.15 1.06
CA PHE A 41 -7.17 -16.53 0.56
C PHE A 41 -8.10 -16.75 -0.65
N PRO A 42 -9.34 -16.21 -0.69
CA PRO A 42 -10.24 -16.38 -1.83
C PRO A 42 -9.71 -15.76 -3.14
N PHE A 43 -8.73 -14.85 -3.09
CA PHE A 43 -8.18 -14.19 -4.28
C PHE A 43 -7.74 -15.19 -5.35
N GLY A 44 -7.14 -16.31 -4.96
CA GLY A 44 -6.70 -17.36 -5.87
C GLY A 44 -7.81 -17.94 -6.74
N SER A 45 -9.02 -18.01 -6.21
CA SER A 45 -10.20 -18.59 -6.85
C SER A 45 -11.00 -17.58 -7.70
N LEU A 46 -10.69 -16.28 -7.61
CA LEU A 46 -11.39 -15.26 -8.38
C LEU A 46 -11.06 -15.34 -9.87
N ASP A 47 -12.02 -14.97 -10.69
CA ASP A 47 -11.80 -14.73 -12.11
C ASP A 47 -10.96 -13.44 -12.34
N ALA A 48 -10.62 -13.15 -13.60
CA ALA A 48 -9.80 -11.99 -13.94
C ALA A 48 -10.46 -10.65 -13.58
N ALA A 49 -11.79 -10.56 -13.59
CA ALA A 49 -12.52 -9.36 -13.21
C ALA A 49 -12.48 -9.14 -11.70
N GLY A 50 -12.77 -10.19 -10.92
CA GLY A 50 -12.71 -10.16 -9.46
C GLY A 50 -11.30 -9.87 -8.95
N LYS A 51 -10.25 -10.47 -9.55
CA LYS A 51 -8.86 -10.15 -9.21
C LYS A 51 -8.54 -8.68 -9.43
N ARG A 52 -8.97 -8.10 -10.55
CA ARG A 52 -8.79 -6.66 -10.82
C ARG A 52 -9.48 -5.77 -9.80
N GLU A 53 -10.69 -6.11 -9.39
CA GLU A 53 -11.42 -5.35 -8.38
C GLU A 53 -10.67 -5.34 -7.05
N VAL A 54 -10.23 -6.50 -6.57
CA VAL A 54 -9.43 -6.61 -5.34
C VAL A 54 -8.12 -5.82 -5.45
N LEU A 55 -7.41 -5.91 -6.57
CA LEU A 55 -6.17 -5.16 -6.78
C LEU A 55 -6.39 -3.64 -6.79
N ARG A 56 -7.49 -3.17 -7.39
CA ARG A 56 -7.88 -1.75 -7.30
C ARG A 56 -8.16 -1.31 -5.87
N ASP A 57 -8.80 -2.18 -5.11
CA ASP A 57 -9.09 -1.93 -3.70
C ASP A 57 -7.83 -1.86 -2.84
N ILE A 58 -6.87 -2.74 -3.05
CA ILE A 58 -5.59 -2.75 -2.34
C ILE A 58 -4.77 -1.50 -2.70
N THR A 59 -4.68 -1.17 -3.99
CA THR A 59 -3.78 -0.12 -4.48
C THR A 59 -4.39 1.27 -4.48
N GLY A 60 -5.73 1.37 -4.48
CA GLY A 60 -6.42 2.65 -4.68
C GLY A 60 -6.25 3.24 -6.09
N LEU A 61 -5.86 2.42 -7.07
CA LEU A 61 -5.60 2.81 -8.46
C LEU A 61 -6.78 2.41 -9.37
N PRO A 62 -7.82 3.24 -9.50
CA PRO A 62 -9.09 2.84 -10.13
C PRO A 62 -8.98 2.61 -11.65
N SER A 63 -8.04 3.30 -12.30
CA SER A 63 -7.87 3.26 -13.77
C SER A 63 -6.71 2.38 -14.22
N SER A 64 -6.13 1.57 -13.32
CA SER A 64 -4.96 0.76 -13.64
C SER A 64 -5.30 -0.54 -14.34
N GLU A 65 -4.49 -0.87 -15.31
CA GLU A 65 -4.40 -2.22 -15.86
C GLU A 65 -3.31 -2.98 -15.09
N PHE A 66 -3.68 -4.13 -14.52
CA PHE A 66 -2.76 -4.98 -13.80
C PHE A 66 -2.25 -6.09 -14.70
N GLN A 67 -0.94 -6.28 -14.72
CA GLN A 67 -0.23 -7.26 -15.54
C GLN A 67 0.61 -8.16 -14.64
N ASP A 68 0.99 -9.32 -15.13
CA ASP A 68 1.88 -10.28 -14.46
C ASP A 68 1.42 -10.66 -13.05
N VAL A 69 0.12 -10.75 -12.85
CA VAL A 69 -0.46 -11.06 -11.53
C VAL A 69 -0.09 -12.48 -11.12
N ARG A 70 0.67 -12.59 -10.04
CA ARG A 70 1.07 -13.85 -9.41
C ARG A 70 0.48 -13.94 -8.02
N TYR A 71 0.12 -15.12 -7.61
CA TYR A 71 -0.45 -15.43 -6.32
C TYR A 71 0.17 -16.71 -5.78
N ASP A 72 0.86 -16.58 -4.67
CA ASP A 72 1.55 -17.67 -4.00
C ASP A 72 1.03 -17.83 -2.59
N VAL A 73 0.80 -19.07 -2.18
CA VAL A 73 0.35 -19.42 -0.83
C VAL A 73 1.39 -20.29 -0.18
N LEU A 74 1.90 -19.87 0.97
CA LEU A 74 2.66 -20.70 1.89
C LEU A 74 1.71 -21.19 2.97
N ALA A 75 1.37 -22.48 2.91
CA ALA A 75 0.53 -23.13 3.93
C ALA A 75 1.42 -23.73 5.01
N ASP A 76 1.50 -23.08 6.16
CA ASP A 76 2.29 -23.50 7.33
C ASP A 76 1.48 -23.32 8.62
N GLY A 77 0.33 -23.98 8.69
CA GLY A 77 -0.54 -23.90 9.85
C GLY A 77 -0.85 -22.46 10.25
N ARG A 78 -0.49 -22.08 11.47
CA ARG A 78 -0.72 -20.73 12.01
C ARG A 78 0.14 -19.65 11.32
N ASN A 79 1.28 -20.02 10.73
CA ASN A 79 2.19 -19.12 10.03
C ASN A 79 1.92 -19.04 8.53
N SER A 80 0.74 -19.49 8.08
CA SER A 80 0.36 -19.40 6.67
C SER A 80 0.38 -17.98 6.18
N SER A 81 0.87 -17.80 4.95
CA SER A 81 0.96 -16.48 4.32
C SER A 81 0.59 -16.52 2.84
N ILE A 82 0.21 -15.38 2.32
CA ILE A 82 -0.09 -15.15 0.92
C ILE A 82 0.84 -14.05 0.40
N SER A 83 1.37 -14.24 -0.80
CA SER A 83 2.04 -13.18 -1.55
C SER A 83 1.28 -12.91 -2.85
N ILE A 84 1.04 -11.64 -3.15
CA ILE A 84 0.43 -11.17 -4.40
C ILE A 84 1.38 -10.20 -5.05
N LYS A 85 1.87 -10.55 -6.26
CA LYS A 85 2.77 -9.70 -7.07
C LYS A 85 2.07 -9.30 -8.35
N PHE A 86 2.28 -8.06 -8.77
CA PHE A 86 1.77 -7.56 -10.04
C PHE A 86 2.53 -6.32 -10.50
N SER A 87 2.39 -5.99 -11.77
CA SER A 87 2.81 -4.73 -12.34
C SER A 87 1.61 -3.93 -12.85
N SER A 88 1.77 -2.61 -12.93
CA SER A 88 0.75 -1.70 -13.45
C SER A 88 1.41 -0.52 -14.16
N THR A 89 0.82 -0.07 -15.26
CA THR A 89 1.24 1.15 -15.96
C THR A 89 0.12 2.19 -15.88
N ILE A 90 0.47 3.39 -15.45
CA ILE A 90 -0.48 4.49 -15.26
C ILE A 90 -0.10 5.63 -16.20
N PRO A 91 -0.88 5.92 -17.25
CA PRO A 91 -0.52 6.89 -18.28
C PRO A 91 -0.41 8.34 -17.81
N LYS A 92 -1.10 8.69 -16.74
CA LYS A 92 -1.12 10.05 -16.16
C LYS A 92 -0.96 9.94 -14.65
N TYR A 93 0.23 9.55 -14.22
CA TYR A 93 0.53 9.37 -12.80
C TYR A 93 0.85 10.68 -12.12
N THR A 94 1.59 11.56 -12.78
CA THR A 94 1.94 12.87 -12.24
C THR A 94 0.93 13.94 -12.64
N SER A 95 0.88 15.02 -11.87
CA SER A 95 0.06 16.20 -12.15
C SER A 95 0.95 17.44 -12.29
N LYS A 96 0.84 18.16 -13.39
CA LYS A 96 1.64 19.38 -13.64
C LYS A 96 1.07 20.60 -12.94
N SER A 97 1.96 21.40 -12.32
CA SER A 97 1.67 22.70 -11.74
C SER A 97 2.80 23.68 -12.11
N GLY A 98 2.63 24.40 -13.21
CA GLY A 98 3.70 25.22 -13.79
C GLY A 98 4.88 24.36 -14.24
N ASN A 99 6.08 24.67 -13.71
CA ASN A 99 7.31 23.90 -13.97
C ASN A 99 7.52 22.72 -13.00
N ARG A 100 6.55 22.44 -12.13
CA ARG A 100 6.62 21.36 -11.12
C ARG A 100 5.70 20.23 -11.51
N GLU A 101 6.07 19.03 -11.08
CA GLU A 101 5.21 17.85 -11.14
C GLU A 101 4.94 17.34 -9.73
N LEU A 102 3.66 17.12 -9.45
CA LEU A 102 3.21 16.50 -8.21
C LEU A 102 3.09 14.99 -8.43
N ILE A 103 3.76 14.23 -7.59
CA ILE A 103 3.81 12.77 -7.64
C ILE A 103 3.04 12.22 -6.45
N PRO A 104 1.97 11.44 -6.65
CA PRO A 104 1.31 10.76 -5.55
C PRO A 104 2.23 9.64 -5.02
N LEU A 105 2.63 9.74 -3.76
CA LEU A 105 3.58 8.80 -3.16
C LEU A 105 2.93 7.54 -2.60
N PHE A 106 1.61 7.56 -2.39
CA PHE A 106 0.88 6.50 -1.70
C PHE A 106 -0.28 5.96 -2.55
N PRO A 107 -0.02 5.18 -3.62
CA PRO A 107 -1.10 4.49 -4.29
C PRO A 107 -1.68 3.44 -3.33
N GLY A 108 -2.78 3.76 -2.68
CA GLY A 108 -3.52 2.84 -1.82
C GLY A 108 -3.03 2.63 -0.40
N ALA A 109 -1.92 3.28 0.02
CA ALA A 109 -1.29 3.00 1.31
C ALA A 109 -2.14 3.37 2.53
N VAL A 110 -2.98 4.38 2.49
CA VAL A 110 -3.78 4.78 3.65
C VAL A 110 -5.23 4.99 3.24
N ARG A 111 -6.00 3.92 3.20
CA ARG A 111 -7.44 4.07 3.35
C ARG A 111 -7.72 4.31 4.85
N THR A 112 -7.72 5.55 5.27
CA THR A 112 -8.39 5.93 6.50
C THR A 112 -9.87 5.65 6.27
N GLY A 113 -10.31 4.47 6.64
CA GLY A 113 -11.73 4.19 6.76
C GLY A 113 -12.30 5.28 7.68
N LYS A 114 -13.04 6.22 7.13
CA LYS A 114 -13.81 7.15 7.94
C LYS A 114 -14.85 6.31 8.66
N THR A 115 -14.48 5.73 9.78
CA THR A 115 -15.45 5.20 10.71
C THR A 115 -16.15 6.42 11.30
N ALA A 116 -17.16 6.93 10.57
CA ALA A 116 -18.01 7.98 11.09
C ALA A 116 -18.83 7.36 12.22
N PHE A 117 -18.38 7.57 13.43
CA PHE A 117 -19.19 7.24 14.59
C PHE A 117 -20.33 8.24 14.66
N PRO A 118 -21.59 7.80 14.82
CA PRO A 118 -22.69 8.72 15.08
C PRO A 118 -22.38 9.60 16.27
N ALA A 119 -22.65 10.89 16.16
CA ALA A 119 -22.57 11.79 17.30
C ALA A 119 -23.48 11.24 18.42
N GLY A 120 -22.95 11.12 19.65
CA GLY A 120 -23.70 10.59 20.80
C GLY A 120 -23.58 9.08 21.00
N ARG A 121 -22.62 8.39 20.37
CA ARG A 121 -22.37 6.98 20.67
C ARG A 121 -22.05 6.77 22.15
N THR A 122 -22.84 5.95 22.83
CA THR A 122 -22.67 5.59 24.24
C THR A 122 -22.02 4.23 24.46
N VAL A 123 -21.90 3.43 23.40
CA VAL A 123 -21.34 2.06 23.45
C VAL A 123 -19.85 2.09 23.08
N PRO A 124 -18.97 1.46 23.88
CA PRO A 124 -17.55 1.33 23.54
C PRO A 124 -17.34 0.70 22.17
N TYR A 125 -16.30 1.15 21.45
CA TYR A 125 -15.82 0.46 20.24
C TYR A 125 -14.91 -0.68 20.67
N MET A 126 -15.17 -1.86 20.16
CA MET A 126 -14.33 -3.03 20.42
C MET A 126 -13.53 -3.34 19.16
N VAL A 127 -12.21 -3.39 19.29
CA VAL A 127 -11.29 -3.92 18.27
C VAL A 127 -11.06 -5.38 18.64
N TYR A 128 -11.55 -6.29 17.81
CA TYR A 128 -11.47 -7.74 18.08
C TYR A 128 -10.09 -8.33 17.83
N ALA A 129 -9.28 -7.68 17.00
CA ALA A 129 -7.92 -8.10 16.75
C ALA A 129 -7.07 -6.88 16.40
N GLY A 130 -5.86 -6.81 16.94
CA GLY A 130 -4.82 -5.91 16.45
C GLY A 130 -4.38 -6.35 15.06
N ASN A 131 -3.85 -5.41 14.29
CA ASN A 131 -3.20 -5.69 13.03
C ASN A 131 -2.05 -4.72 12.83
N SER A 132 -0.98 -5.18 12.21
CA SER A 132 0.11 -4.31 11.76
C SER A 132 0.14 -4.23 10.23
N ARG A 133 0.58 -3.09 9.74
CA ARG A 133 0.83 -2.89 8.31
C ARG A 133 2.13 -2.15 8.13
N THR A 134 2.95 -2.64 7.20
CA THR A 134 4.19 -2.01 6.81
C THR A 134 4.23 -1.87 5.30
N ASP A 135 4.51 -0.67 4.79
CA ASP A 135 4.70 -0.44 3.36
C ASP A 135 6.07 0.19 3.11
N ASP A 136 6.87 -0.43 2.24
CA ASP A 136 8.14 0.09 1.75
C ASP A 136 7.96 0.54 0.30
N ILE A 137 8.13 1.84 0.05
CA ILE A 137 7.86 2.45 -1.24
C ILE A 137 9.14 3.09 -1.78
N SER A 138 9.56 2.66 -2.96
CA SER A 138 10.69 3.25 -3.67
C SER A 138 10.17 4.03 -4.87
N VAL A 139 10.54 5.32 -4.98
CA VAL A 139 10.19 6.18 -6.12
C VAL A 139 11.46 6.53 -6.87
N VAL A 140 11.47 6.28 -8.17
CA VAL A 140 12.59 6.61 -9.05
C VAL A 140 12.12 7.63 -10.10
N LEU A 141 12.85 8.74 -10.19
CA LEU A 141 12.58 9.80 -11.16
C LEU A 141 13.42 9.64 -12.43
N PRO A 142 12.91 10.13 -13.59
CA PRO A 142 13.70 10.21 -14.82
C PRO A 142 14.83 11.24 -14.71
N SER A 143 15.73 11.26 -15.67
CA SER A 143 16.96 12.07 -15.63
C SER A 143 16.71 13.58 -15.63
N SER A 144 15.60 14.02 -16.19
CA SER A 144 15.19 15.43 -16.24
C SER A 144 14.59 15.96 -14.94
N MET A 145 14.26 15.10 -13.98
CA MET A 145 13.56 15.46 -12.76
C MET A 145 14.44 15.28 -11.50
N ARG A 146 14.14 16.07 -10.49
CA ARG A 146 14.72 15.94 -9.15
C ARG A 146 13.66 16.23 -8.09
N PHE A 147 13.84 15.68 -6.91
CA PHE A 147 13.00 16.05 -5.76
C PHE A 147 13.28 17.48 -5.32
N GLU A 148 12.25 18.31 -5.19
CA GLU A 148 12.34 19.67 -4.68
C GLU A 148 11.83 19.74 -3.23
N THR A 149 10.73 19.05 -2.95
CA THR A 149 10.10 19.01 -1.64
C THR A 149 9.71 17.57 -1.33
N LEU A 150 9.95 17.16 -0.11
CA LEU A 150 9.58 15.84 0.41
C LEU A 150 8.56 16.02 1.54
N PRO A 151 7.72 15.01 1.79
CA PRO A 151 6.93 14.96 3.03
C PRO A 151 7.86 14.94 4.25
N GLU A 152 7.40 15.55 5.32
CA GLU A 152 8.05 15.43 6.62
C GLU A 152 7.79 14.04 7.21
N ASP A 153 8.73 13.56 8.03
CA ASP A 153 8.55 12.35 8.82
C ASP A 153 7.39 12.54 9.80
N ILE A 154 6.58 11.51 9.95
CA ILE A 154 5.41 11.51 10.84
C ILE A 154 5.56 10.39 11.85
N SER A 155 5.36 10.71 13.13
CA SER A 155 5.24 9.71 14.19
C SER A 155 4.06 10.07 15.06
N VAL A 156 3.07 9.18 15.12
CA VAL A 156 1.85 9.35 15.93
C VAL A 156 1.62 8.06 16.72
N SER A 157 1.37 8.21 18.02
CA SER A 157 1.00 7.09 18.88
C SER A 157 -0.13 7.50 19.82
N ASN A 158 -1.12 6.63 19.97
CA ASN A 158 -2.23 6.80 20.90
C ASN A 158 -2.77 5.43 21.36
N ARG A 159 -3.87 5.41 22.11
CA ARG A 159 -4.48 4.17 22.63
C ARG A 159 -5.03 3.23 21.54
N ALA A 160 -5.27 3.74 20.33
CA ALA A 160 -5.80 2.93 19.22
C ALA A 160 -4.69 2.32 18.37
N GLY A 161 -3.47 2.82 18.47
CA GLY A 161 -2.32 2.32 17.71
C GLY A 161 -1.25 3.39 17.49
N SER A 162 -0.28 3.04 16.67
CA SER A 162 0.81 3.92 16.24
C SER A 162 0.88 3.97 14.72
N CYS A 163 1.48 5.04 14.20
CA CYS A 163 1.83 5.17 12.79
C CYS A 163 3.16 5.91 12.69
N LEU A 164 4.07 5.35 11.92
CA LEU A 164 5.35 5.94 11.56
C LEU A 164 5.41 6.12 10.05
N MET A 165 5.87 7.26 9.58
CA MET A 165 6.25 7.47 8.18
C MET A 165 7.60 8.14 8.14
N GLU A 166 8.55 7.54 7.44
CA GLU A 166 9.88 8.09 7.20
C GLU A 166 10.13 8.24 5.71
N CYS A 167 10.70 9.40 5.30
CA CYS A 167 11.05 9.71 3.93
C CYS A 167 12.54 9.94 3.79
N LYS A 168 13.25 9.11 3.02
CA LYS A 168 14.70 9.19 2.83
C LYS A 168 15.08 9.24 1.36
N VAL A 169 15.82 10.26 0.96
CA VAL A 169 16.46 10.29 -0.36
C VAL A 169 17.64 9.32 -0.35
N THR A 170 17.60 8.31 -1.22
CA THR A 170 18.62 7.26 -1.30
C THR A 170 19.59 7.44 -2.47
N GLY A 171 19.41 8.51 -3.27
CA GLY A 171 20.24 8.88 -4.41
C GLY A 171 19.74 10.18 -5.03
N GLU A 172 20.40 10.68 -6.09
CA GLU A 172 20.00 11.95 -6.72
C GLU A 172 18.53 11.99 -7.17
N ARG A 173 17.96 10.83 -7.51
CA ARG A 173 16.61 10.66 -8.11
C ARG A 173 15.83 9.49 -7.52
N ALA A 174 16.25 9.02 -6.37
CA ALA A 174 15.57 7.91 -5.70
C ALA A 174 15.15 8.32 -4.29
N LEU A 175 13.89 8.06 -3.98
CA LEU A 175 13.26 8.28 -2.69
C LEU A 175 12.78 6.94 -2.14
N HIS A 176 13.04 6.69 -0.88
CA HIS A 176 12.48 5.58 -0.14
C HIS A 176 11.55 6.11 0.95
N ILE A 177 10.38 5.51 1.06
CA ILE A 177 9.37 5.85 2.05
C ILE A 177 9.00 4.57 2.80
N HIS A 178 9.13 4.63 4.10
CA HIS A 178 8.70 3.57 5.02
C HIS A 178 7.49 4.02 5.81
N VAL A 179 6.45 3.17 5.85
CA VAL A 179 5.23 3.41 6.63
C VAL A 179 4.97 2.18 7.50
N ALA A 180 4.78 2.38 8.81
CA ALA A 180 4.50 1.32 9.77
C ALA A 180 3.48 1.75 10.84
#